data_a37c33d052c84c958a00c31dff0b9284
#
_entry.id   a37c33d052c84c958a00c31dff0b9284
#
_cell.length_a   1.000
_cell.length_b   1.000
_cell.length_c   1.000
_cell.angle_alpha   90.00
_cell.angle_beta   90.00
_cell.angle_gamma   90.00
#
_symmetry.space_group_name_H-M   'P 1'
#
loop_
_entity.id
_entity.type
_entity.pdbx_description
1 polymer ?
#
loop_
_entity_poly.entity_id
_entity_poly.type
_entity_poly.pdbx_seq_one_letter_code
_entity_poly.pdbx_strand_id
1 'polypeptide(L)'
;MAVPTLKTVRPALVRLHRYTGLLLSGVLFIAGLTGSISVYRTEIDAALNPDLFHAPAPARLLPVSTLLARLKLQRPETQVTALLYRPPAGRAIVVYSSETVAGRTDPVENEIFLDPGTGRIQGMRPTEGCCLSRRALMAFVYRVHYSLDLGQTGIWVMGISAMLWSIDCVVGLLLTFPLHQPAWRQAFWRQWRKIWAVGLRRSSIRITFDLHRAVSLWLWVVLLGIAISGVALALEDEVFNPVIQTILPTMPPMTDTRLPVHPVTIDQAEGLAAGFVRAHGSGERPAAVLLDPDGGTAMFYLFSNQGTEPSGLGSPMVTVDLKTGQITEGDMPGRGAAGNLVMQMQLPWHSGRIAGPGGRILICLSGLAVCMLVITGIMIWQRKRQTRQAR
;
A
#
# COMPACT_ATOMS: atom_id res chain seq x y z
N MET A 1 23.05 7.56 36.83
CA MET A 1 22.91 8.61 35.78
C MET A 1 21.52 9.21 35.86
N ALA A 2 21.36 10.54 36.00
CA ALA A 2 20.06 11.19 36.03
C ALA A 2 19.41 11.08 34.62
N VAL A 3 18.18 10.58 34.53
CA VAL A 3 17.42 10.51 33.27
C VAL A 3 17.20 11.96 32.79
N PRO A 4 17.61 12.32 31.56
CA PRO A 4 17.46 13.66 31.06
C PRO A 4 15.95 14.01 30.93
N THR A 5 15.58 15.16 31.46
CA THR A 5 14.19 15.62 31.40
C THR A 5 13.84 16.10 29.97
N LEU A 6 12.57 16.03 29.55
CA LEU A 6 12.11 16.53 28.25
C LEU A 6 12.54 17.98 28.00
N LYS A 7 12.68 18.78 29.06
CA LYS A 7 13.15 20.16 28.99
C LYS A 7 14.60 20.27 28.50
N THR A 8 15.48 19.39 28.95
CA THR A 8 16.91 19.39 28.57
C THR A 8 17.14 18.89 27.16
N VAL A 9 16.39 17.91 26.69
CA VAL A 9 16.54 17.31 25.35
C VAL A 9 15.77 18.07 24.24
N ARG A 10 14.81 18.94 24.62
CA ARG A 10 13.95 19.64 23.65
C ARG A 10 14.71 20.41 22.55
N PRO A 11 15.82 21.14 22.82
CA PRO A 11 16.56 21.81 21.75
C PRO A 11 17.12 20.85 20.69
N ALA A 12 17.55 19.64 21.10
CA ALA A 12 18.00 18.59 20.19
C ALA A 12 16.83 18.03 19.38
N LEU A 13 15.68 17.72 20.01
CA LEU A 13 14.46 17.26 19.33
C LEU A 13 13.95 18.29 18.32
N VAL A 14 13.98 19.59 18.63
CA VAL A 14 13.62 20.65 17.68
C VAL A 14 14.55 20.68 16.47
N ARG A 15 15.84 20.47 16.68
CA ARG A 15 16.82 20.38 15.57
C ARG A 15 16.55 19.14 14.73
N LEU A 16 16.40 17.99 15.38
CA LEU A 16 16.10 16.73 14.71
C LEU A 16 14.85 16.85 13.84
N HIS A 17 13.69 17.18 14.41
CA HIS A 17 12.42 17.37 13.69
C HIS A 17 12.55 18.35 12.50
N ARG A 18 13.26 19.47 12.71
CA ARG A 18 13.47 20.46 11.65
C ARG A 18 14.25 19.91 10.48
N TYR A 19 15.41 19.28 10.73
CA TYR A 19 16.30 18.85 9.67
C TYR A 19 15.78 17.57 8.99
N THR A 20 15.22 16.64 9.75
CA THR A 20 14.53 15.48 9.19
C THR A 20 13.34 15.93 8.32
N GLY A 21 12.49 16.81 8.82
CA GLY A 21 11.34 17.31 8.05
C GLY A 21 11.75 18.07 6.77
N LEU A 22 12.85 18.85 6.81
CA LEU A 22 13.39 19.51 5.60
C LEU A 22 13.99 18.51 4.62
N LEU A 23 14.74 17.53 5.10
CA LEU A 23 15.33 16.47 4.27
C LEU A 23 14.24 15.68 3.55
N LEU A 24 13.21 15.30 4.26
CA LEU A 24 12.12 14.47 3.74
C LEU A 24 11.06 15.28 2.96
N SER A 25 11.10 16.61 2.98
CA SER A 25 10.02 17.46 2.47
C SER A 25 9.61 17.14 1.02
N GLY A 26 10.56 16.93 0.11
CA GLY A 26 10.30 16.60 -1.29
C GLY A 26 9.64 15.23 -1.43
N VAL A 27 10.21 14.22 -0.78
CA VAL A 27 9.69 12.84 -0.84
C VAL A 27 8.29 12.76 -0.23
N LEU A 28 8.09 13.35 0.96
CA LEU A 28 6.78 13.33 1.64
C LEU A 28 5.71 14.11 0.87
N PHE A 29 6.07 15.21 0.20
CA PHE A 29 5.13 15.94 -0.64
C PHE A 29 4.67 15.10 -1.83
N ILE A 30 5.62 14.48 -2.54
CA ILE A 30 5.34 13.60 -3.67
C ILE A 30 4.53 12.40 -3.21
N ALA A 31 4.97 11.69 -2.15
CA ALA A 31 4.29 10.53 -1.61
C ALA A 31 2.87 10.86 -1.11
N GLY A 32 2.68 11.99 -0.43
CA GLY A 32 1.37 12.44 0.04
C GLY A 32 0.40 12.72 -1.10
N LEU A 33 0.86 13.43 -2.13
CA LEU A 33 0.04 13.76 -3.29
C LEU A 33 -0.32 12.52 -4.11
N THR A 34 0.69 11.74 -4.50
CA THR A 34 0.50 10.53 -5.31
C THR A 34 -0.24 9.45 -4.56
N GLY A 35 -0.01 9.32 -3.23
CA GLY A 35 -0.74 8.41 -2.37
C GLY A 35 -2.22 8.75 -2.27
N SER A 36 -2.57 10.04 -2.12
CA SER A 36 -3.97 10.49 -2.13
C SER A 36 -4.69 10.09 -3.43
N ILE A 37 -4.02 10.21 -4.57
CA ILE A 37 -4.56 9.80 -5.87
C ILE A 37 -4.65 8.27 -5.95
N SER A 38 -3.63 7.56 -5.48
CA SER A 38 -3.51 6.09 -5.57
C SER A 38 -4.57 5.34 -4.76
N VAL A 39 -5.15 5.96 -3.72
CA VAL A 39 -6.30 5.39 -2.98
C VAL A 39 -7.47 5.05 -3.91
N TYR A 40 -7.66 5.84 -4.97
CA TYR A 40 -8.74 5.66 -5.96
C TYR A 40 -8.20 5.31 -7.36
N ARG A 41 -6.99 4.72 -7.42
CA ARG A 41 -6.29 4.41 -8.68
C ARG A 41 -7.16 3.66 -9.67
N THR A 42 -7.79 2.58 -9.25
CA THR A 42 -8.59 1.71 -10.13
C THR A 42 -9.82 2.42 -10.68
N GLU A 43 -10.49 3.21 -9.85
CA GLU A 43 -11.67 3.98 -10.25
C GLU A 43 -11.32 5.11 -11.23
N ILE A 44 -10.24 5.84 -10.94
CA ILE A 44 -9.75 6.93 -11.80
C ILE A 44 -9.27 6.37 -13.14
N ASP A 45 -8.50 5.29 -13.11
CA ASP A 45 -7.97 4.65 -14.33
C ASP A 45 -9.10 4.14 -15.22
N ALA A 46 -10.10 3.49 -14.65
CA ALA A 46 -11.26 3.03 -15.39
C ALA A 46 -12.11 4.17 -15.97
N ALA A 47 -12.17 5.31 -15.27
CA ALA A 47 -12.86 6.50 -15.79
C ALA A 47 -12.08 7.16 -16.95
N LEU A 48 -10.74 7.15 -16.87
CA LEU A 48 -9.87 7.67 -17.94
C LEU A 48 -9.79 6.75 -19.16
N ASN A 49 -9.93 5.44 -18.97
CA ASN A 49 -9.76 4.41 -19.98
C ASN A 49 -10.94 3.45 -20.05
N PRO A 50 -12.18 3.95 -20.28
CA PRO A 50 -13.37 3.09 -20.29
C PRO A 50 -13.30 2.00 -21.38
N ASP A 51 -12.60 2.27 -22.47
CA ASP A 51 -12.34 1.34 -23.57
C ASP A 51 -11.48 0.12 -23.16
N LEU A 52 -10.68 0.22 -22.10
CA LEU A 52 -9.91 -0.89 -21.55
C LEU A 52 -10.68 -1.64 -20.45
N PHE A 53 -11.35 -0.91 -19.58
CA PHE A 53 -11.91 -1.47 -18.35
C PHE A 53 -13.34 -1.94 -18.46
N HIS A 54 -14.15 -1.43 -19.41
CA HIS A 54 -15.53 -1.85 -19.57
C HIS A 54 -15.63 -3.05 -20.50
N ALA A 55 -16.37 -4.06 -20.08
CA ALA A 55 -16.70 -5.22 -20.88
C ALA A 55 -18.15 -5.64 -20.60
N PRO A 56 -18.86 -6.26 -21.57
CA PRO A 56 -20.17 -6.83 -21.32
C PRO A 56 -20.12 -7.86 -20.19
N ALA A 57 -21.12 -7.87 -19.32
CA ALA A 57 -21.25 -8.90 -18.30
C ALA A 57 -21.64 -10.22 -18.98
N PRO A 58 -20.80 -11.28 -18.94
CA PRO A 58 -21.12 -12.55 -19.56
C PRO A 58 -22.14 -13.34 -18.74
N ALA A 59 -22.90 -14.21 -19.39
CA ALA A 59 -23.79 -15.14 -18.70
C ALA A 59 -22.98 -16.14 -17.82
N ARG A 60 -21.75 -16.47 -18.24
CA ARG A 60 -20.81 -17.33 -17.49
C ARG A 60 -19.38 -16.86 -17.73
N LEU A 61 -18.61 -16.79 -16.67
CA LEU A 61 -17.16 -16.56 -16.74
C LEU A 61 -16.45 -17.79 -17.31
N LEU A 62 -15.39 -17.56 -18.10
CA LEU A 62 -14.55 -18.62 -18.60
C LEU A 62 -13.64 -19.18 -17.50
N PRO A 63 -13.30 -20.49 -17.52
CA PRO A 63 -12.26 -21.06 -16.67
C PRO A 63 -10.90 -20.38 -16.89
N VAL A 64 -10.06 -20.37 -15.88
CA VAL A 64 -8.70 -19.78 -15.96
C VAL A 64 -7.88 -20.45 -17.06
N SER A 65 -7.90 -21.78 -17.17
CA SER A 65 -7.22 -22.52 -18.23
C SER A 65 -7.64 -22.09 -19.62
N THR A 66 -8.96 -21.86 -19.83
CA THR A 66 -9.50 -21.40 -21.11
C THR A 66 -9.04 -19.99 -21.44
N LEU A 67 -9.02 -19.08 -20.46
CA LEU A 67 -8.51 -17.71 -20.63
C LEU A 67 -7.04 -17.71 -21.04
N LEU A 68 -6.20 -18.47 -20.33
CA LEU A 68 -4.77 -18.60 -20.63
C LEU A 68 -4.53 -19.20 -22.01
N ALA A 69 -5.28 -20.26 -22.38
CA ALA A 69 -5.18 -20.88 -23.71
C ALA A 69 -5.56 -19.92 -24.84
N ARG A 70 -6.67 -19.16 -24.68
CA ARG A 70 -7.09 -18.16 -25.66
C ARG A 70 -6.13 -16.99 -25.78
N LEU A 71 -5.56 -16.54 -24.65
CA LEU A 71 -4.51 -15.52 -24.66
C LEU A 71 -3.26 -16.01 -25.39
N LYS A 72 -2.80 -17.22 -25.11
CA LYS A 72 -1.64 -17.85 -25.79
C LYS A 72 -1.83 -17.97 -27.31
N LEU A 73 -3.05 -18.26 -27.77
CA LEU A 73 -3.36 -18.28 -29.20
C LEU A 73 -3.31 -16.89 -29.84
N GLN A 74 -3.72 -15.84 -29.11
CA GLN A 74 -3.69 -14.46 -29.62
C GLN A 74 -2.29 -13.82 -29.48
N ARG A 75 -1.52 -14.20 -28.46
CA ARG A 75 -0.18 -13.69 -28.15
C ARG A 75 0.75 -14.81 -27.69
N PRO A 76 1.37 -15.57 -28.63
CA PRO A 76 2.20 -16.73 -28.31
C PRO A 76 3.42 -16.44 -27.43
N GLU A 77 4.01 -15.25 -27.55
CA GLU A 77 5.23 -14.85 -26.82
C GLU A 77 4.95 -14.29 -25.42
N THR A 78 3.68 -14.14 -25.06
CA THR A 78 3.30 -13.55 -23.76
C THR A 78 3.43 -14.57 -22.63
N GLN A 79 4.19 -14.24 -21.60
CA GLN A 79 4.27 -14.96 -20.34
C GLN A 79 3.37 -14.26 -19.30
N VAL A 80 2.34 -14.94 -18.84
CA VAL A 80 1.39 -14.38 -17.85
C VAL A 80 2.02 -14.49 -16.47
N THR A 81 2.07 -13.37 -15.74
CA THR A 81 2.54 -13.28 -14.35
C THR A 81 1.40 -13.15 -13.36
N ALA A 82 0.30 -12.49 -13.74
CA ALA A 82 -0.89 -12.42 -12.91
C ALA A 82 -2.18 -12.28 -13.76
N LEU A 83 -3.28 -12.76 -13.20
CA LEU A 83 -4.59 -12.73 -13.84
C LEU A 83 -5.67 -12.42 -12.81
N LEU A 84 -6.38 -11.29 -12.97
CA LEU A 84 -7.57 -10.92 -12.21
C LEU A 84 -8.81 -11.35 -13.02
N TYR A 85 -9.26 -12.59 -12.84
CA TYR A 85 -10.21 -13.27 -13.73
C TYR A 85 -11.67 -13.27 -13.25
N ARG A 86 -11.95 -12.76 -12.07
CA ARG A 86 -13.34 -12.54 -11.58
C ARG A 86 -13.57 -11.05 -11.30
N PRO A 87 -13.59 -10.21 -12.35
CA PRO A 87 -13.84 -8.79 -12.17
C PRO A 87 -15.30 -8.54 -11.73
N PRO A 88 -15.60 -7.36 -11.15
CA PRO A 88 -16.98 -6.91 -10.97
C PRO A 88 -17.75 -6.91 -12.29
N ALA A 89 -19.08 -7.04 -12.21
CA ALA A 89 -19.95 -7.02 -13.41
C ALA A 89 -19.69 -5.77 -14.26
N GLY A 90 -19.62 -5.95 -15.57
CA GLY A 90 -19.35 -4.86 -16.51
C GLY A 90 -17.88 -4.44 -16.61
N ARG A 91 -16.95 -5.24 -16.05
CA ARG A 91 -15.50 -4.99 -16.09
C ARG A 91 -14.76 -6.06 -16.88
N ALA A 92 -13.69 -5.63 -17.55
CA ALA A 92 -12.73 -6.51 -18.22
C ALA A 92 -11.90 -7.30 -17.21
N ILE A 93 -11.44 -8.46 -17.63
CA ILE A 93 -10.36 -9.22 -16.96
C ILE A 93 -9.03 -8.49 -17.20
N VAL A 94 -8.22 -8.35 -16.16
CA VAL A 94 -6.89 -7.75 -16.26
C VAL A 94 -5.84 -8.84 -16.15
N VAL A 95 -4.93 -8.88 -17.12
CA VAL A 95 -3.78 -9.79 -17.16
C VAL A 95 -2.52 -8.96 -17.09
N TYR A 96 -1.65 -9.28 -16.15
CA TYR A 96 -0.27 -8.79 -16.12
C TYR A 96 0.62 -9.82 -16.81
N SER A 97 1.49 -9.34 -17.67
CA SER A 97 2.32 -10.21 -18.48
C SER A 97 3.67 -9.59 -18.76
N SER A 98 4.63 -10.46 -19.00
CA SER A 98 5.99 -10.13 -19.38
C SER A 98 6.26 -10.66 -20.80
N GLU A 99 6.91 -9.86 -21.62
CA GLU A 99 7.28 -10.25 -22.99
C GLU A 99 8.77 -9.96 -23.25
N THR A 100 9.50 -10.98 -23.67
CA THR A 100 10.87 -10.81 -24.14
C THR A 100 10.85 -10.16 -25.52
N VAL A 101 11.44 -9.00 -25.66
CA VAL A 101 11.52 -8.25 -26.93
C VAL A 101 12.94 -8.30 -27.46
N ALA A 102 13.11 -8.68 -28.73
CA ALA A 102 14.41 -8.73 -29.38
C ALA A 102 15.14 -7.38 -29.27
N GLY A 103 16.40 -7.41 -28.82
CA GLY A 103 17.23 -6.22 -28.66
C GLY A 103 17.06 -5.48 -27.31
N ARG A 104 16.22 -5.96 -26.39
CA ARG A 104 16.15 -5.48 -25.00
C ARG A 104 16.69 -6.53 -24.04
N THR A 105 17.39 -6.07 -23.00
CA THR A 105 17.87 -6.94 -21.90
C THR A 105 16.75 -7.27 -20.93
N ASP A 106 15.86 -6.31 -20.69
CA ASP A 106 14.75 -6.46 -19.76
C ASP A 106 13.44 -6.73 -20.51
N PRO A 107 12.60 -7.65 -20.00
CA PRO A 107 11.30 -7.92 -20.58
C PRO A 107 10.39 -6.70 -20.48
N VAL A 108 9.44 -6.59 -21.39
CA VAL A 108 8.43 -5.52 -21.37
C VAL A 108 7.22 -6.03 -20.58
N GLU A 109 6.93 -5.34 -19.50
CA GLU A 109 5.73 -5.62 -18.69
C GLU A 109 4.50 -4.96 -19.32
N ASN A 110 3.42 -5.73 -19.47
CA ASN A 110 2.18 -5.26 -20.09
C ASN A 110 0.96 -5.57 -19.21
N GLU A 111 -0.04 -4.69 -19.29
CA GLU A 111 -1.42 -4.97 -18.87
C GLU A 111 -2.26 -5.27 -20.11
N ILE A 112 -2.88 -6.45 -20.14
CA ILE A 112 -3.76 -6.90 -21.21
C ILE A 112 -5.19 -6.99 -20.66
N PHE A 113 -6.15 -6.43 -21.38
CA PHE A 113 -7.54 -6.41 -20.97
C PHE A 113 -8.34 -7.37 -21.85
N LEU A 114 -9.03 -8.33 -21.20
CA LEU A 114 -9.79 -9.36 -21.89
C LEU A 114 -11.30 -9.21 -21.63
N ASP A 115 -12.08 -9.49 -22.65
CA ASP A 115 -13.51 -9.71 -22.50
C ASP A 115 -13.76 -10.98 -21.67
N PRO A 116 -14.51 -10.92 -20.56
CA PRO A 116 -14.66 -12.05 -19.64
C PRO A 116 -15.51 -13.21 -20.19
N GLY A 117 -16.33 -12.99 -21.21
CA GLY A 117 -17.15 -14.01 -21.85
C GLY A 117 -16.47 -14.71 -23.01
N THR A 118 -15.61 -13.99 -23.74
CA THR A 118 -14.99 -14.50 -24.95
C THR A 118 -13.47 -14.73 -24.81
N GLY A 119 -12.80 -14.14 -23.82
CA GLY A 119 -11.34 -14.17 -23.69
C GLY A 119 -10.60 -13.43 -24.81
N ARG A 120 -11.30 -12.60 -25.61
CA ARG A 120 -10.68 -11.79 -26.65
C ARG A 120 -9.97 -10.59 -26.02
N ILE A 121 -8.79 -10.25 -26.54
CA ILE A 121 -8.09 -9.02 -26.16
C ILE A 121 -8.89 -7.83 -26.68
N GLN A 122 -9.33 -6.94 -25.78
CA GLN A 122 -9.98 -5.68 -26.13
C GLN A 122 -9.01 -4.49 -26.10
N GLY A 123 -7.88 -4.65 -25.42
CA GLY A 123 -6.81 -3.66 -25.41
C GLY A 123 -5.62 -4.10 -24.57
N MET A 124 -4.52 -3.39 -24.75
CA MET A 124 -3.32 -3.59 -23.94
C MET A 124 -2.56 -2.27 -23.79
N ARG A 125 -1.69 -2.21 -22.77
CA ARG A 125 -0.79 -1.10 -22.55
C ARG A 125 0.48 -1.56 -21.82
N PRO A 126 1.65 -0.96 -22.07
CA PRO A 126 2.83 -1.20 -21.27
C PRO A 126 2.64 -0.60 -19.87
N THR A 127 3.12 -1.31 -18.84
CA THR A 127 3.12 -0.82 -17.45
C THR A 127 4.14 0.30 -17.22
N GLU A 128 5.21 0.30 -18.01
CA GLU A 128 6.32 1.28 -17.97
C GLU A 128 6.12 2.48 -18.90
N GLY A 129 4.92 2.69 -19.41
CA GLY A 129 4.65 3.78 -20.34
C GLY A 129 4.91 5.18 -19.74
N CYS A 130 5.33 6.13 -20.60
CA CYS A 130 5.59 7.52 -20.20
C CYS A 130 4.32 8.27 -19.81
N CYS A 131 4.48 9.03 -18.84
CA CYS A 131 3.73 9.79 -17.84
C CYS A 131 2.51 10.63 -18.29
N LEU A 132 2.37 11.10 -19.53
CA LEU A 132 1.38 12.12 -19.88
C LEU A 132 0.20 11.60 -20.72
N SER A 133 0.20 10.33 -21.12
CA SER A 133 -0.96 9.77 -21.80
C SER A 133 -2.01 9.29 -20.76
N ARG A 134 -3.29 9.40 -21.11
CA ARG A 134 -4.37 8.88 -20.23
C ARG A 134 -4.17 7.40 -19.88
N ARG A 135 -3.57 6.62 -20.79
CA ARG A 135 -3.32 5.18 -20.61
C ARG A 135 -2.18 4.90 -19.62
N ALA A 136 -1.17 5.74 -19.53
CA ALA A 136 -0.01 5.54 -18.66
C ALA A 136 -0.13 6.29 -17.32
N LEU A 137 -1.00 7.30 -17.22
CA LEU A 137 -1.04 8.25 -16.10
C LEU A 137 -1.15 7.56 -14.75
N MET A 138 -2.09 6.63 -14.58
CA MET A 138 -2.32 6.01 -13.26
C MET A 138 -1.25 4.99 -12.90
N ALA A 139 -0.69 4.28 -13.88
CA ALA A 139 0.47 3.42 -13.68
C ALA A 139 1.70 4.25 -13.27
N PHE A 140 1.95 5.38 -13.94
CA PHE A 140 3.03 6.31 -13.59
C PHE A 140 2.87 6.90 -12.19
N VAL A 141 1.68 7.43 -11.83
CA VAL A 141 1.40 7.97 -10.49
C VAL A 141 1.69 6.93 -9.41
N TYR A 142 1.32 5.67 -9.66
CA TYR A 142 1.57 4.58 -8.73
C TYR A 142 3.05 4.25 -8.60
N ARG A 143 3.82 4.17 -9.73
CA ARG A 143 5.28 3.96 -9.68
C ARG A 143 5.99 5.10 -8.95
N VAL A 144 5.61 6.37 -9.21
CA VAL A 144 6.14 7.52 -8.46
C VAL A 144 5.84 7.38 -6.97
N HIS A 145 4.65 6.88 -6.60
CA HIS A 145 4.27 6.72 -5.20
C HIS A 145 5.14 5.70 -4.46
N TYR A 146 5.38 4.52 -5.02
CA TYR A 146 6.11 3.48 -4.29
C TYR A 146 7.62 3.47 -4.54
N SER A 147 8.11 4.06 -5.66
CA SER A 147 9.52 3.99 -6.04
C SER A 147 10.08 5.28 -6.65
N LEU A 148 9.35 6.41 -6.60
CA LEU A 148 9.75 7.66 -7.28
C LEU A 148 10.02 7.48 -8.78
N ASP A 149 9.51 6.41 -9.39
CA ASP A 149 9.80 5.95 -10.77
C ASP A 149 11.31 5.64 -11.02
N LEU A 150 12.04 5.28 -9.94
CA LEU A 150 13.48 4.97 -9.93
C LEU A 150 13.77 3.48 -9.67
N GLY A 151 12.79 2.61 -9.86
CA GLY A 151 12.90 1.17 -9.63
C GLY A 151 13.36 0.83 -8.21
N GLN A 152 14.24 -0.16 -8.07
CA GLN A 152 14.72 -0.64 -6.77
C GLN A 152 15.38 0.45 -5.92
N THR A 153 16.16 1.36 -6.53
CA THR A 153 16.77 2.48 -5.80
C THR A 153 15.70 3.37 -5.18
N GLY A 154 14.62 3.63 -5.91
CA GLY A 154 13.50 4.42 -5.41
C GLY A 154 12.76 3.75 -4.26
N ILE A 155 12.59 2.43 -4.28
CA ILE A 155 12.00 1.65 -3.18
C ILE A 155 12.85 1.82 -1.90
N TRP A 156 14.18 1.72 -1.98
CA TRP A 156 15.06 1.99 -0.85
C TRP A 156 14.92 3.42 -0.32
N VAL A 157 14.87 4.43 -1.21
CA VAL A 157 14.67 5.83 -0.82
C VAL A 157 13.34 6.02 -0.09
N MET A 158 12.26 5.42 -0.60
CA MET A 158 10.93 5.48 0.02
C MET A 158 10.91 4.80 1.39
N GLY A 159 11.48 3.60 1.50
CA GLY A 159 11.52 2.85 2.76
C GLY A 159 12.35 3.54 3.85
N ILE A 160 13.55 4.04 3.51
CA ILE A 160 14.39 4.81 4.44
C ILE A 160 13.67 6.11 4.84
N SER A 161 13.02 6.79 3.89
CA SER A 161 12.22 7.98 4.20
C SER A 161 11.07 7.68 5.15
N ALA A 162 10.38 6.56 4.97
CA ALA A 162 9.31 6.11 5.87
C ALA A 162 9.83 5.79 7.28
N MET A 163 11.01 5.17 7.41
CA MET A 163 11.67 4.93 8.71
C MET A 163 11.97 6.25 9.44
N LEU A 164 12.62 7.18 8.74
CA LEU A 164 12.94 8.49 9.31
C LEU A 164 11.68 9.28 9.68
N TRP A 165 10.64 9.19 8.85
CA TRP A 165 9.35 9.82 9.12
C TRP A 165 8.62 9.20 10.31
N SER A 166 8.70 7.88 10.52
CA SER A 166 8.15 7.21 11.70
C SER A 166 8.77 7.75 12.99
N ILE A 167 10.10 7.91 13.01
CA ILE A 167 10.82 8.54 14.12
C ILE A 167 10.37 9.99 14.29
N ASP A 168 10.27 10.74 13.19
CA ASP A 168 9.91 12.16 13.22
C ASP A 168 8.46 12.40 13.69
N CYS A 169 7.53 11.48 13.42
CA CYS A 169 6.18 11.50 13.97
C CYS A 169 6.20 11.42 15.51
N VAL A 170 7.04 10.56 16.08
CA VAL A 170 7.20 10.45 17.54
C VAL A 170 7.85 11.70 18.12
N VAL A 171 8.91 12.21 17.49
CA VAL A 171 9.57 13.45 17.89
C VAL A 171 8.62 14.63 17.82
N GLY A 172 7.86 14.74 16.74
CA GLY A 172 6.82 15.76 16.56
C GLY A 172 5.79 15.76 17.70
N LEU A 173 5.28 14.59 18.08
CA LEU A 173 4.38 14.45 19.22
C LEU A 173 5.02 14.95 20.52
N LEU A 174 6.24 14.48 20.83
CA LEU A 174 6.97 14.90 22.05
C LEU A 174 7.16 16.42 22.12
N LEU A 175 7.38 17.07 20.98
CA LEU A 175 7.52 18.52 20.90
C LEU A 175 6.22 19.29 21.22
N THR A 176 5.08 18.62 21.20
CA THR A 176 3.80 19.23 21.58
C THR A 176 3.54 19.22 23.07
N PHE A 177 4.26 18.41 23.85
CA PHE A 177 3.99 18.26 25.29
C PHE A 177 4.36 19.50 26.10
N PRO A 178 3.53 19.88 27.12
CA PRO A 178 3.85 20.93 28.07
C PRO A 178 5.08 20.61 28.89
N LEU A 179 6.03 21.56 28.98
CA LEU A 179 7.34 21.36 29.66
C LEU A 179 7.31 21.48 31.18
N HIS A 180 6.31 22.20 31.71
CA HIS A 180 6.29 22.62 33.11
C HIS A 180 5.34 21.81 33.98
N GLN A 181 4.64 20.84 33.39
CA GLN A 181 3.66 20.01 34.08
C GLN A 181 3.92 18.54 33.78
N PRO A 182 4.02 17.67 34.79
CA PRO A 182 4.12 16.24 34.57
C PRO A 182 2.79 15.65 34.09
N ALA A 183 2.83 14.56 33.28
CA ALA A 183 1.68 13.99 32.61
C ALA A 183 0.58 13.47 33.57
N TRP A 184 0.92 13.13 34.82
CA TRP A 184 -0.08 12.70 35.82
C TRP A 184 -0.91 13.85 36.41
N ARG A 185 -0.56 15.14 36.15
CA ARG A 185 -1.33 16.30 36.62
C ARG A 185 -2.39 16.70 35.61
N GLN A 186 -3.58 16.97 36.08
CA GLN A 186 -4.69 17.48 35.25
C GLN A 186 -4.33 18.77 34.49
N ALA A 187 -3.45 19.60 35.08
CA ALA A 187 -2.94 20.82 34.46
C ALA A 187 -2.19 20.56 33.15
N PHE A 188 -1.47 19.42 33.01
CA PHE A 188 -0.82 18.99 31.77
C PHE A 188 -1.85 18.82 30.65
N TRP A 189 -2.88 18.02 30.87
CA TRP A 189 -3.92 17.73 29.88
C TRP A 189 -4.73 18.97 29.50
N ARG A 190 -5.00 19.84 30.46
CA ARG A 190 -5.68 21.13 30.21
C ARG A 190 -4.85 22.07 29.33
N GLN A 191 -3.52 22.10 29.51
CA GLN A 191 -2.63 22.91 28.68
C GLN A 191 -2.46 22.26 27.29
N TRP A 192 -2.26 20.94 27.23
CA TRP A 192 -2.06 20.21 26.00
C TRP A 192 -3.30 20.28 25.08
N ARG A 193 -4.50 20.16 25.64
CA ARG A 193 -5.75 20.30 24.87
C ARG A 193 -5.88 21.65 24.15
N LYS A 194 -5.35 22.73 24.70
CA LYS A 194 -5.40 24.06 24.05
C LYS A 194 -4.61 24.15 22.76
N ILE A 195 -3.61 23.30 22.56
CA ILE A 195 -2.76 23.34 21.38
C ILE A 195 -3.32 22.55 20.19
N TRP A 196 -4.41 21.82 20.38
CA TRP A 196 -5.14 21.13 19.33
C TRP A 196 -6.04 22.06 18.50
N ALA A 197 -6.19 23.31 18.91
CA ALA A 197 -7.02 24.30 18.23
C ALA A 197 -6.18 25.26 17.39
N VAL A 198 -6.76 25.72 16.28
CA VAL A 198 -6.21 26.75 15.40
C VAL A 198 -6.86 28.07 15.71
N GLY A 199 -6.06 29.09 16.06
CA GLY A 199 -6.55 30.44 16.36
C GLY A 199 -6.71 31.28 15.10
N LEU A 200 -7.86 31.25 14.43
CA LEU A 200 -8.11 31.94 13.16
C LEU A 200 -8.00 33.46 13.20
N ARG A 201 -8.16 34.09 14.39
CA ARG A 201 -8.05 35.54 14.58
C ARG A 201 -6.63 36.02 14.93
N ARG A 202 -5.61 35.24 14.61
CA ARG A 202 -4.19 35.52 14.90
C ARG A 202 -3.45 35.98 13.64
N SER A 203 -2.18 36.41 13.79
CA SER A 203 -1.33 36.72 12.64
C SER A 203 -1.15 35.50 11.74
N SER A 204 -0.90 35.72 10.45
CA SER A 204 -0.69 34.65 9.46
C SER A 204 0.41 33.65 9.87
N ILE A 205 1.48 34.15 10.52
CA ILE A 205 2.57 33.32 11.05
C ILE A 205 2.05 32.37 12.14
N ARG A 206 1.22 32.87 13.02
CA ARG A 206 0.67 32.09 14.12
C ARG A 206 -0.34 31.05 13.61
N ILE A 207 -1.16 31.42 12.63
CA ILE A 207 -2.09 30.48 11.98
C ILE A 207 -1.32 29.34 11.30
N THR A 208 -0.26 29.65 10.54
CA THR A 208 0.58 28.62 9.89
C THR A 208 1.17 27.64 10.92
N PHE A 209 1.67 28.15 12.04
CA PHE A 209 2.21 27.33 13.12
C PHE A 209 1.13 26.50 13.82
N ASP A 210 -0.03 27.11 14.11
CA ASP A 210 -1.15 26.41 14.75
C ASP A 210 -1.72 25.32 13.82
N LEU A 211 -1.83 25.56 12.50
CA LEU A 211 -2.24 24.56 11.50
C LEU A 211 -1.26 23.37 11.46
N HIS A 212 0.04 23.64 11.30
CA HIS A 212 1.04 22.60 11.28
C HIS A 212 0.94 21.69 12.51
N ARG A 213 0.86 22.28 13.69
CA ARG A 213 0.79 21.56 14.96
C ARG A 213 -0.55 20.86 15.19
N ALA A 214 -1.67 21.54 14.97
CA ALA A 214 -2.98 20.99 15.28
C ALA A 214 -3.35 19.83 14.32
N VAL A 215 -3.12 20.01 13.01
CA VAL A 215 -3.42 18.96 12.03
C VAL A 215 -2.52 17.74 12.23
N SER A 216 -1.21 17.94 12.52
CA SER A 216 -0.34 16.80 12.84
C SER A 216 -0.78 16.05 14.08
N LEU A 217 -1.31 16.73 15.11
CA LEU A 217 -1.85 16.08 16.31
C LEU A 217 -3.16 15.33 16.03
N TRP A 218 -4.10 15.92 15.30
CA TRP A 218 -5.38 15.28 14.96
C TRP A 218 -5.18 13.99 14.15
N LEU A 219 -4.20 13.98 13.27
CA LEU A 219 -3.91 12.84 12.39
C LEU A 219 -2.76 11.98 12.88
N TRP A 220 -2.17 12.24 14.06
CA TRP A 220 -0.92 11.64 14.50
C TRP A 220 -0.91 10.11 14.42
N VAL A 221 -1.96 9.44 14.91
CA VAL A 221 -2.06 7.96 14.87
C VAL A 221 -2.09 7.46 13.42
N VAL A 222 -2.85 8.15 12.56
CA VAL A 222 -2.97 7.78 11.15
C VAL A 222 -1.65 8.01 10.42
N LEU A 223 -1.00 9.15 10.62
CA LEU A 223 0.27 9.48 9.99
C LEU A 223 1.40 8.53 10.42
N LEU A 224 1.48 8.22 11.71
CA LEU A 224 2.44 7.23 12.21
C LEU A 224 2.16 5.84 11.63
N GLY A 225 0.88 5.44 11.58
CA GLY A 225 0.48 4.16 10.96
C GLY A 225 0.82 4.09 9.47
N ILE A 226 0.61 5.19 8.70
CA ILE A 226 1.03 5.29 7.30
C ILE A 226 2.56 5.21 7.17
N ALA A 227 3.31 5.86 8.05
CA ALA A 227 4.77 5.83 8.02
C ALA A 227 5.30 4.41 8.29
N ILE A 228 4.80 3.73 9.34
CA ILE A 228 5.18 2.35 9.68
C ILE A 228 4.79 1.39 8.55
N SER A 229 3.56 1.50 8.02
CA SER A 229 3.14 0.66 6.90
C SER A 229 3.92 0.96 5.61
N GLY A 230 4.40 2.18 5.43
CA GLY A 230 5.34 2.53 4.36
C GLY A 230 6.68 1.79 4.48
N VAL A 231 7.20 1.60 5.70
CA VAL A 231 8.37 0.74 5.96
C VAL A 231 8.03 -0.71 5.62
N ALA A 232 6.88 -1.20 6.09
CA ALA A 232 6.45 -2.57 5.87
C ALA A 232 6.32 -2.92 4.38
N LEU A 233 5.80 -2.00 3.57
CA LEU A 233 5.59 -2.24 2.14
C LEU A 233 6.84 -2.02 1.28
N ALA A 234 7.80 -1.20 1.73
CA ALA A 234 9.00 -0.91 0.96
C ALA A 234 10.21 -1.75 1.39
N LEU A 235 10.29 -2.15 2.66
CA LEU A 235 11.41 -2.89 3.27
C LEU A 235 10.86 -4.07 4.09
N GLU A 236 9.99 -4.86 3.47
CA GLU A 236 9.28 -5.96 4.11
C GLU A 236 10.24 -7.00 4.67
N ASP A 237 11.08 -7.56 3.81
CA ASP A 237 12.00 -8.65 4.15
C ASP A 237 13.29 -8.15 4.80
N GLU A 238 13.73 -6.92 4.48
CA GLU A 238 14.98 -6.36 4.97
C GLU A 238 14.86 -5.80 6.39
N VAL A 239 13.68 -5.24 6.75
CA VAL A 239 13.51 -4.54 8.02
C VAL A 239 12.26 -4.97 8.76
N PHE A 240 11.08 -4.90 8.12
CA PHE A 240 9.82 -4.98 8.86
C PHE A 240 9.58 -6.38 9.42
N ASN A 241 9.60 -7.41 8.59
CA ASN A 241 9.38 -8.80 9.02
C ASN A 241 10.40 -9.28 10.05
N PRO A 242 11.72 -9.07 9.88
CA PRO A 242 12.71 -9.41 10.91
C PRO A 242 12.47 -8.73 12.26
N VAL A 243 12.10 -7.44 12.25
CA VAL A 243 11.78 -6.71 13.48
C VAL A 243 10.55 -7.29 14.15
N ILE A 244 9.45 -7.49 13.41
CA ILE A 244 8.22 -8.05 13.96
C ILE A 244 8.44 -9.44 14.54
N GLN A 245 9.13 -10.34 13.82
CA GLN A 245 9.44 -11.69 14.29
C GLN A 245 10.31 -11.72 15.55
N THR A 246 11.11 -10.67 15.78
CA THR A 246 11.94 -10.55 16.99
C THR A 246 11.14 -10.10 18.21
N ILE A 247 10.13 -9.23 18.02
CA ILE A 247 9.41 -8.58 19.13
C ILE A 247 8.03 -9.18 19.41
N LEU A 248 7.43 -9.89 18.44
CA LEU A 248 6.12 -10.49 18.55
C LEU A 248 6.15 -11.98 18.14
N PRO A 249 5.33 -12.82 18.77
CA PRO A 249 5.19 -14.20 18.32
C PRO A 249 4.60 -14.26 16.91
N THR A 250 5.19 -15.09 16.04
CA THR A 250 4.71 -15.40 14.70
C THR A 250 4.48 -16.89 14.55
N MET A 251 3.56 -17.26 13.66
CA MET A 251 3.30 -18.63 13.26
C MET A 251 3.72 -18.81 11.79
N PRO A 252 4.24 -19.98 11.41
CA PRO A 252 4.49 -20.28 10.00
C PRO A 252 3.18 -20.24 9.19
N PRO A 253 3.25 -20.06 7.86
CA PRO A 253 2.09 -20.18 6.99
C PRO A 253 1.41 -21.53 7.15
N MET A 254 0.10 -21.58 6.96
CA MET A 254 -0.64 -22.83 6.96
C MET A 254 -0.30 -23.61 5.67
N THR A 255 -0.09 -24.91 5.81
CA THR A 255 0.21 -25.81 4.68
C THR A 255 -0.76 -26.98 4.68
N ASP A 256 -1.00 -27.58 3.51
CA ASP A 256 -1.65 -28.91 3.42
C ASP A 256 -0.86 -29.81 2.48
N THR A 257 -0.01 -30.62 3.09
CA THR A 257 0.83 -31.62 2.42
C THR A 257 0.24 -33.04 2.48
N ARG A 258 -1.00 -33.19 2.98
CA ARG A 258 -1.68 -34.50 3.07
C ARG A 258 -2.34 -34.89 1.75
N LEU A 259 -2.44 -33.96 0.81
CA LEU A 259 -2.99 -34.20 -0.51
C LEU A 259 -2.10 -35.18 -1.27
N PRO A 260 -2.69 -36.09 -2.09
CA PRO A 260 -1.90 -36.95 -2.96
C PRO A 260 -0.99 -36.15 -3.88
N VAL A 261 0.28 -36.56 -3.97
CA VAL A 261 1.28 -35.87 -4.80
C VAL A 261 1.08 -36.25 -6.26
N HIS A 262 0.57 -35.34 -7.06
CA HIS A 262 0.47 -35.45 -8.52
C HIS A 262 0.37 -34.06 -9.15
N PRO A 263 0.82 -33.90 -10.40
CA PRO A 263 0.64 -32.66 -11.14
C PRO A 263 -0.84 -32.29 -11.26
N VAL A 264 -1.13 -31.00 -11.09
CA VAL A 264 -2.50 -30.47 -11.19
C VAL A 264 -2.58 -29.36 -12.24
N THR A 265 -3.70 -29.26 -12.89
CA THR A 265 -4.02 -28.14 -13.77
C THR A 265 -4.34 -26.88 -12.95
N ILE A 266 -4.26 -25.72 -13.58
CA ILE A 266 -4.58 -24.44 -12.90
C ILE A 266 -6.02 -24.41 -12.37
N ASP A 267 -6.98 -25.04 -13.07
CA ASP A 267 -8.38 -25.08 -12.62
C ASP A 267 -8.56 -26.06 -11.43
N GLN A 268 -7.76 -27.16 -11.37
CA GLN A 268 -7.72 -28.04 -10.21
C GLN A 268 -7.07 -27.33 -9.00
N ALA A 269 -5.98 -26.59 -9.21
CA ALA A 269 -5.34 -25.79 -8.19
C ALA A 269 -6.28 -24.70 -7.64
N GLU A 270 -7.07 -24.03 -8.51
CA GLU A 270 -8.14 -23.12 -8.09
C GLU A 270 -9.14 -23.82 -7.15
N GLY A 271 -9.54 -25.04 -7.51
CA GLY A 271 -10.43 -25.89 -6.70
C GLY A 271 -9.84 -26.23 -5.33
N LEU A 272 -8.54 -26.58 -5.27
CA LEU A 272 -7.81 -26.87 -4.03
C LEU A 272 -7.73 -25.64 -3.13
N ALA A 273 -7.37 -24.47 -3.68
CA ALA A 273 -7.34 -23.21 -2.96
C ALA A 273 -8.71 -22.83 -2.37
N ALA A 274 -9.78 -22.97 -3.18
CA ALA A 274 -11.15 -22.74 -2.72
C ALA A 274 -11.58 -23.73 -1.64
N GLY A 275 -11.17 -24.98 -1.75
CA GLY A 275 -11.42 -26.05 -0.74
C GLY A 275 -10.73 -25.74 0.59
N PHE A 276 -9.47 -25.35 0.53
CA PHE A 276 -8.67 -24.97 1.70
C PHE A 276 -9.30 -23.81 2.47
N VAL A 277 -9.67 -22.73 1.79
CA VAL A 277 -10.25 -21.55 2.42
C VAL A 277 -11.64 -21.87 3.05
N ARG A 278 -12.47 -22.69 2.37
CA ARG A 278 -13.74 -23.16 2.95
C ARG A 278 -13.52 -24.00 4.20
N ALA A 279 -12.54 -24.91 4.20
CA ALA A 279 -12.21 -25.74 5.36
C ALA A 279 -11.76 -24.89 6.56
N HIS A 280 -11.25 -23.68 6.30
CA HIS A 280 -10.87 -22.71 7.32
C HIS A 280 -11.96 -21.64 7.60
N GLY A 281 -13.20 -21.89 7.18
CA GLY A 281 -14.37 -21.09 7.57
C GLY A 281 -14.58 -19.80 6.79
N SER A 282 -13.96 -19.62 5.63
CA SER A 282 -14.24 -18.50 4.72
C SER A 282 -15.10 -18.93 3.52
N GLY A 283 -16.01 -18.06 3.11
CA GLY A 283 -16.85 -18.24 1.91
C GLY A 283 -16.31 -17.56 0.66
N GLU A 284 -15.13 -16.98 0.72
CA GLU A 284 -14.51 -16.27 -0.41
C GLU A 284 -14.09 -17.23 -1.53
N ARG A 285 -14.02 -16.71 -2.75
CA ARG A 285 -13.71 -17.49 -3.95
C ARG A 285 -12.46 -16.98 -4.63
N PRO A 286 -11.63 -17.85 -5.21
CA PRO A 286 -10.50 -17.41 -6.02
C PRO A 286 -10.94 -16.42 -7.10
N ALA A 287 -10.27 -15.28 -7.18
CA ALA A 287 -10.63 -14.20 -8.09
C ALA A 287 -9.43 -13.62 -8.84
N ALA A 288 -8.24 -13.81 -8.30
CA ALA A 288 -6.99 -13.51 -8.97
C ALA A 288 -5.98 -14.64 -8.73
N VAL A 289 -5.04 -14.79 -9.64
CA VAL A 289 -3.92 -15.73 -9.51
C VAL A 289 -2.63 -15.05 -9.95
N LEU A 290 -1.58 -15.21 -9.16
CA LEU A 290 -0.21 -14.93 -9.55
C LEU A 290 0.44 -16.27 -9.93
N LEU A 291 1.11 -16.26 -11.06
CA LEU A 291 1.79 -17.43 -11.61
C LEU A 291 3.30 -17.22 -11.52
N ASP A 292 3.99 -18.19 -10.94
CA ASP A 292 5.43 -18.32 -11.07
C ASP A 292 5.72 -19.45 -12.07
N PRO A 293 5.97 -19.12 -13.35
CA PRO A 293 6.19 -20.12 -14.38
C PRO A 293 7.46 -20.94 -14.15
N ASP A 294 8.48 -20.34 -13.53
CA ASP A 294 9.78 -20.98 -13.28
C ASP A 294 9.70 -21.89 -12.05
N GLY A 295 9.08 -21.42 -10.98
CA GLY A 295 8.84 -22.19 -9.75
C GLY A 295 7.74 -23.24 -9.90
N GLY A 296 6.81 -23.05 -10.83
CA GLY A 296 5.66 -23.94 -11.04
C GLY A 296 4.61 -23.79 -9.95
N THR A 297 4.46 -22.61 -9.38
CA THR A 297 3.47 -22.30 -8.33
C THR A 297 2.39 -21.36 -8.82
N ALA A 298 1.22 -21.46 -8.21
CA ALA A 298 0.08 -20.57 -8.43
C ALA A 298 -0.43 -20.04 -7.09
N MET A 299 -0.33 -18.73 -6.85
CA MET A 299 -0.84 -18.08 -5.66
C MET A 299 -2.21 -17.48 -5.97
N PHE A 300 -3.25 -17.96 -5.33
CA PHE A 300 -4.62 -17.51 -5.49
C PHE A 300 -4.98 -16.47 -4.41
N TYR A 301 -5.54 -15.34 -4.85
CA TYR A 301 -6.23 -14.39 -3.99
C TYR A 301 -7.73 -14.63 -4.06
N LEU A 302 -8.38 -14.71 -2.90
CA LEU A 302 -9.79 -15.04 -2.80
C LEU A 302 -10.58 -13.78 -2.38
N PHE A 303 -11.57 -13.41 -3.16
CA PHE A 303 -12.40 -12.23 -2.93
C PHE A 303 -13.84 -12.63 -2.58
N SER A 304 -14.56 -11.67 -2.01
CA SER A 304 -16.01 -11.80 -1.82
C SER A 304 -16.74 -11.91 -3.18
N ASN A 305 -17.99 -12.32 -3.14
CA ASN A 305 -18.81 -12.53 -4.35
C ASN A 305 -18.95 -11.30 -5.28
N GLN A 306 -18.48 -10.13 -4.87
CA GLN A 306 -18.56 -8.89 -5.68
C GLN A 306 -17.28 -8.62 -6.51
N GLY A 307 -16.29 -9.52 -6.49
CA GLY A 307 -15.04 -9.37 -7.24
C GLY A 307 -14.18 -8.16 -6.83
N THR A 308 -14.44 -7.60 -5.66
CA THR A 308 -13.68 -6.50 -5.09
C THR A 308 -12.86 -7.00 -3.91
N GLU A 309 -11.66 -6.47 -3.76
CA GLU A 309 -10.86 -6.73 -2.57
C GLU A 309 -11.67 -6.38 -1.31
N PRO A 310 -11.72 -7.30 -0.32
CA PRO A 310 -12.50 -7.07 0.90
C PRO A 310 -11.94 -5.92 1.71
N SER A 311 -12.80 -5.31 2.53
CA SER A 311 -12.37 -4.46 3.64
C SER A 311 -11.87 -5.34 4.81
N GLY A 312 -11.22 -4.72 5.80
CA GLY A 312 -10.66 -5.44 6.94
C GLY A 312 -9.19 -5.78 6.72
N LEU A 313 -8.78 -6.99 7.09
CA LEU A 313 -7.38 -7.42 7.04
C LEU A 313 -6.94 -7.97 5.66
N GLY A 314 -7.73 -7.79 4.63
CA GLY A 314 -7.40 -8.22 3.27
C GLY A 314 -8.08 -9.53 2.87
N SER A 315 -7.51 -10.18 1.86
CA SER A 315 -8.02 -11.41 1.25
C SER A 315 -7.24 -12.63 1.69
N PRO A 316 -7.86 -13.81 1.82
CA PRO A 316 -7.12 -15.04 1.90
C PRO A 316 -6.21 -15.23 0.69
N MET A 317 -5.02 -15.76 0.93
CA MET A 317 -4.03 -16.13 -0.08
C MET A 317 -3.68 -17.60 0.09
N VAL A 318 -3.61 -18.33 -1.04
CA VAL A 318 -3.26 -19.75 -1.03
C VAL A 318 -2.34 -20.04 -2.20
N THR A 319 -1.14 -20.51 -1.89
CA THR A 319 -0.16 -20.96 -2.90
C THR A 319 -0.24 -22.47 -3.09
N VAL A 320 -0.45 -22.88 -4.32
CA VAL A 320 -0.51 -24.28 -4.74
C VAL A 320 0.69 -24.57 -5.63
N ASP A 321 1.46 -25.61 -5.31
CA ASP A 321 2.49 -26.15 -6.19
C ASP A 321 1.80 -26.98 -7.28
N LEU A 322 1.94 -26.57 -8.54
CA LEU A 322 1.30 -27.22 -9.68
C LEU A 322 1.91 -28.57 -10.03
N LYS A 323 3.15 -28.85 -9.60
CA LYS A 323 3.85 -30.12 -9.84
C LYS A 323 3.40 -31.21 -8.87
N THR A 324 3.01 -30.81 -7.66
CA THR A 324 2.65 -31.73 -6.58
C THR A 324 1.20 -31.66 -6.16
N GLY A 325 0.47 -30.60 -6.49
CA GLY A 325 -0.90 -30.34 -6.01
C GLY A 325 -0.99 -29.99 -4.53
N GLN A 326 0.14 -29.80 -3.86
CA GLN A 326 0.17 -29.47 -2.42
C GLN A 326 -0.01 -27.97 -2.20
N ILE A 327 -0.61 -27.62 -1.05
CA ILE A 327 -0.70 -26.25 -0.59
C ILE A 327 0.54 -25.95 0.24
N THR A 328 1.43 -25.14 -0.33
CA THR A 328 2.71 -24.78 0.27
C THR A 328 2.61 -23.60 1.20
N GLU A 329 1.62 -22.72 0.98
CA GLU A 329 1.40 -21.53 1.79
C GLU A 329 -0.08 -21.16 1.78
N GLY A 330 -0.64 -20.93 2.97
CA GLY A 330 -1.99 -20.41 3.16
C GLY A 330 -1.98 -19.30 4.19
N ASP A 331 -2.41 -18.12 3.80
CA ASP A 331 -2.64 -16.99 4.71
C ASP A 331 -4.14 -16.67 4.79
N MET A 332 -4.63 -16.62 6.02
CA MET A 332 -6.04 -16.36 6.32
C MET A 332 -6.15 -15.06 7.13
N PRO A 333 -6.83 -14.03 6.63
CA PRO A 333 -6.99 -12.76 7.33
C PRO A 333 -7.54 -12.95 8.75
N GLY A 334 -6.87 -12.30 9.71
CA GLY A 334 -7.26 -12.39 11.13
C GLY A 334 -6.84 -13.68 11.85
N ARG A 335 -6.07 -14.54 11.19
CA ARG A 335 -5.50 -15.76 11.80
C ARG A 335 -3.99 -15.64 11.98
N GLY A 336 -3.45 -16.44 12.89
CA GLY A 336 -2.05 -16.43 13.27
C GLY A 336 -1.81 -15.82 14.65
N ALA A 337 -0.55 -15.67 15.00
CA ALA A 337 -0.12 -15.00 16.23
C ALA A 337 -0.13 -13.47 16.07
N ALA A 338 0.19 -12.74 17.13
CA ALA A 338 0.14 -11.28 17.12
C ALA A 338 1.00 -10.65 16.02
N GLY A 339 2.19 -11.22 15.74
CA GLY A 339 3.06 -10.77 14.66
C GLY A 339 2.43 -10.92 13.28
N ASN A 340 1.79 -12.07 13.00
CA ASN A 340 1.08 -12.29 11.74
C ASN A 340 -0.04 -11.26 11.53
N LEU A 341 -0.83 -10.96 12.57
CA LEU A 341 -1.90 -9.97 12.48
C LEU A 341 -1.35 -8.57 12.19
N VAL A 342 -0.21 -8.21 12.81
CA VAL A 342 0.47 -6.93 12.52
C VAL A 342 0.97 -6.88 11.08
N MET A 343 1.52 -7.99 10.55
CA MET A 343 1.97 -8.05 9.15
C MET A 343 0.79 -7.95 8.18
N GLN A 344 -0.29 -8.71 8.39
CA GLN A 344 -1.49 -8.69 7.55
C GLN A 344 -2.16 -7.32 7.46
N MET A 345 -2.12 -6.51 8.54
CA MET A 345 -2.81 -5.22 8.57
C MET A 345 -2.10 -4.10 7.80
N GLN A 346 -0.83 -4.27 7.37
CA GLN A 346 -0.03 -3.15 6.83
C GLN A 346 -0.61 -2.57 5.54
N LEU A 347 -0.85 -3.39 4.52
CA LEU A 347 -1.44 -2.94 3.26
C LEU A 347 -2.89 -2.43 3.42
N PRO A 348 -3.80 -3.14 4.14
CA PRO A 348 -5.13 -2.64 4.43
C PRO A 348 -5.16 -1.31 5.19
N TRP A 349 -4.24 -1.11 6.13
CA TRP A 349 -4.09 0.17 6.83
C TRP A 349 -3.60 1.26 5.90
N HIS A 350 -2.52 1.01 5.17
CA HIS A 350 -1.89 1.97 4.26
C HIS A 350 -2.84 2.46 3.17
N SER A 351 -3.63 1.56 2.62
CA SER A 351 -4.63 1.88 1.59
C SER A 351 -5.96 2.41 2.15
N GLY A 352 -6.17 2.34 3.47
CA GLY A 352 -7.42 2.69 4.13
C GLY A 352 -8.52 1.64 4.00
N ARG A 353 -8.28 0.54 3.31
CA ARG A 353 -9.29 -0.53 3.11
C ARG A 353 -9.68 -1.23 4.40
N ILE A 354 -8.83 -1.18 5.43
CA ILE A 354 -9.14 -1.74 6.75
C ILE A 354 -10.47 -1.23 7.32
N ALA A 355 -10.83 0.04 7.05
CA ALA A 355 -12.09 0.66 7.48
C ALA A 355 -13.03 0.97 6.28
N GLY A 356 -12.89 0.23 5.18
CA GLY A 356 -13.73 0.35 3.99
C GLY A 356 -13.71 1.75 3.36
N PRO A 357 -14.83 2.23 2.80
CA PRO A 357 -14.86 3.53 2.10
C PRO A 357 -14.47 4.71 2.99
N GLY A 358 -14.86 4.69 4.29
CA GLY A 358 -14.50 5.74 5.24
C GLY A 358 -12.99 5.80 5.49
N GLY A 359 -12.34 4.65 5.59
CA GLY A 359 -10.88 4.56 5.72
C GLY A 359 -10.16 5.08 4.48
N ARG A 360 -10.63 4.74 3.28
CA ARG A 360 -10.07 5.27 2.02
C ARG A 360 -10.14 6.80 1.97
N ILE A 361 -11.27 7.40 2.36
CA ILE A 361 -11.41 8.86 2.46
C ILE A 361 -10.42 9.43 3.46
N LEU A 362 -10.28 8.80 4.64
CA LEU A 362 -9.36 9.25 5.67
C LEU A 362 -7.90 9.24 5.19
N ILE A 363 -7.46 8.16 4.52
CA ILE A 363 -6.09 8.06 3.99
C ILE A 363 -5.87 9.09 2.87
N CYS A 364 -6.83 9.27 1.95
CA CYS A 364 -6.77 10.31 0.92
C CYS A 364 -6.59 11.71 1.53
N LEU A 365 -7.42 12.07 2.51
CA LEU A 365 -7.31 13.35 3.22
C LEU A 365 -6.00 13.46 4.01
N SER A 366 -5.50 12.36 4.57
CA SER A 366 -4.23 12.35 5.30
C SER A 366 -3.03 12.62 4.38
N GLY A 367 -3.02 12.09 3.15
CA GLY A 367 -1.99 12.40 2.16
C GLY A 367 -1.99 13.89 1.77
N LEU A 368 -3.17 14.50 1.57
CA LEU A 368 -3.28 15.95 1.34
C LEU A 368 -2.83 16.76 2.58
N ALA A 369 -3.13 16.26 3.77
CA ALA A 369 -2.64 16.88 5.01
C ALA A 369 -1.12 16.81 5.11
N VAL A 370 -0.47 15.74 4.69
CA VAL A 370 1.00 15.65 4.61
C VAL A 370 1.55 16.73 3.69
N CYS A 371 0.97 16.94 2.51
CA CYS A 371 1.37 18.02 1.61
C CYS A 371 1.28 19.40 2.31
N MET A 372 0.18 19.66 3.02
CA MET A 372 -0.02 20.89 3.79
C MET A 372 1.00 21.01 4.94
N LEU A 373 1.32 19.91 5.65
CA LEU A 373 2.31 19.89 6.72
C LEU A 373 3.71 20.20 6.18
N VAL A 374 4.08 19.69 5.01
CA VAL A 374 5.34 20.02 4.34
C VAL A 374 5.41 21.51 4.01
N ILE A 375 4.38 22.04 3.35
CA ILE A 375 4.33 23.47 2.99
C ILE A 375 4.44 24.36 4.22
N THR A 376 3.62 24.09 5.24
CA THR A 376 3.64 24.90 6.49
C THR A 376 4.94 24.77 7.25
N GLY A 377 5.57 23.59 7.25
CA GLY A 377 6.88 23.35 7.85
C GLY A 377 7.99 24.19 7.20
N ILE A 378 8.05 24.19 5.86
CA ILE A 378 8.97 25.01 5.08
C ILE A 378 8.74 26.51 5.34
N MET A 379 7.48 26.96 5.33
CA MET A 379 7.14 28.36 5.63
C MET A 379 7.61 28.80 7.03
N ILE A 380 7.40 27.95 8.04
CA ILE A 380 7.86 28.22 9.42
C ILE A 380 9.38 28.32 9.48
N TRP A 381 10.09 27.41 8.77
CA TRP A 381 11.55 27.42 8.72
C TRP A 381 12.10 28.67 8.04
N GLN A 382 11.57 29.04 6.86
CA GLN A 382 11.99 30.22 6.09
C GLN A 382 11.84 31.51 6.91
N ARG A 383 10.68 31.69 7.55
CA ARG A 383 10.43 32.90 8.38
C ARG A 383 11.34 32.98 9.58
N LYS A 384 11.64 31.85 10.25
CA LYS A 384 12.61 31.84 11.36
C LYS A 384 14.03 32.16 10.89
N ARG A 385 14.42 31.73 9.67
CA ARG A 385 15.71 32.06 9.07
C ARG A 385 15.81 33.56 8.81
N GLN A 386 14.82 34.16 8.17
CA GLN A 386 14.78 35.59 7.89
C GLN A 386 14.88 36.45 9.16
N THR A 387 14.13 36.12 10.21
CA THR A 387 14.20 36.84 11.49
C THR A 387 15.57 36.75 12.18
N ARG A 388 16.32 35.69 11.96
CA ARG A 388 17.70 35.54 12.50
C ARG A 388 18.73 36.31 11.70
N GLN A 389 18.52 36.50 10.38
CA GLN A 389 19.43 37.28 9.53
C GLN A 389 19.21 38.80 9.67
N ALA A 390 18.02 39.21 10.12
CA ALA A 390 17.68 40.62 10.39
C ALA A 390 18.09 41.11 11.79
N ARG A 391 18.65 40.22 12.63
CA ARG A 391 19.24 40.53 13.96
C ARG A 391 20.76 40.51 13.89
#